data_6cb25a446d69483cf699df2052798dfa
#
_entry.id   6cb25a446d69483cf699df2052798dfa
#
_cell.length_a   1.000
_cell.length_b   1.000
_cell.length_c   1.000
_cell.angle_alpha   90.00
_cell.angle_beta   90.00
_cell.angle_gamma   90.00
#
_symmetry.space_group_name_H-M   'P 1'
#
loop_
_entity.id
_entity.type
_entity.pdbx_description
1 polymer ?
#
loop_
_entity_poly.entity_id
_entity_poly.type
_entity_poly.pdbx_seq_one_letter_code
_entity_poly.pdbx_strand_id
1 'polypeptide(L)'
;LELEQPQNNINNCKNSIFVLIFYSKFLTKYIFLKIEFNEFFKKKKGKIVNKNKVVLGMSGGVDSSVAATLLKEMGFEVYGITLKTWGHLELVNHDTFELGCCSLKDARCVADNIGISHVTKDISSEFENQIIGNFINEYINGRTPNPCTVCNREIKWKYLLDYANSIDAYFVATGHYSIIEEVGNKFLLKRSLDKFKDQTYFLWKLTQEDLSRTIFPLAKFTKPEIREIAKKYGIHNASKPDSQEICFVNDSSYTNFINQKLIENNIKVEVGDFVYKDKVVGKHKGVHNYTVGQRRGIGIALGKPIFVTKIDKELNIVYLGDYEDLLTYEVKANFPNYQTGDLLKENQQVVAKIRYGDPGTPTEVLISNENEILLKFKEPKSAVTPGQSLVIYDNNFEYLLAGGVITLE
;
A
#
# COMPACT_ATOMS: atom_id res chain seq x y z
N LEU A 1 -57.75 16.87 25.63
CA LEU A 1 -56.50 16.57 26.37
C LEU A 1 -55.89 15.28 25.80
N GLU A 2 -55.13 15.42 24.76
CA GLU A 2 -54.30 14.35 24.16
C GLU A 2 -53.00 14.28 24.96
N LEU A 3 -52.71 13.08 25.45
CA LEU A 3 -51.44 12.77 26.15
C LEU A 3 -50.38 12.51 25.07
N GLU A 4 -49.42 13.39 24.93
CA GLU A 4 -48.20 13.16 24.17
C GLU A 4 -47.38 12.03 24.78
N GLN A 5 -47.00 11.05 23.95
CA GLN A 5 -46.23 9.89 24.35
C GLN A 5 -44.73 10.21 24.49
N PRO A 6 -43.97 9.61 25.41
CA PRO A 6 -42.57 9.92 25.68
C PRO A 6 -41.62 9.06 24.82
N GLN A 7 -41.74 9.08 23.51
CA GLN A 7 -40.84 8.32 22.61
C GLN A 7 -39.53 9.06 22.28
N ASN A 8 -39.45 10.37 22.48
CA ASN A 8 -38.24 11.15 22.13
C ASN A 8 -37.08 11.09 23.16
N ASN A 9 -37.33 10.64 24.40
CA ASN A 9 -36.30 10.60 25.45
C ASN A 9 -35.40 9.35 25.40
N ILE A 10 -35.88 8.22 24.84
CA ILE A 10 -35.09 6.97 24.81
C ILE A 10 -34.02 7.01 23.71
N ASN A 11 -34.27 7.67 22.61
CA ASN A 11 -33.29 7.82 21.52
C ASN A 11 -32.16 8.79 21.89
N ASN A 12 -32.45 9.83 22.66
CA ASN A 12 -31.42 10.76 23.16
C ASN A 12 -30.52 10.11 24.23
N CYS A 13 -31.08 9.27 25.09
CA CYS A 13 -30.29 8.51 26.08
C CYS A 13 -29.40 7.44 25.41
N LYS A 14 -29.92 6.71 24.40
CA LYS A 14 -29.11 5.73 23.66
C LYS A 14 -27.98 6.39 22.89
N ASN A 15 -28.22 7.53 22.26
CA ASN A 15 -27.18 8.31 21.58
C ASN A 15 -26.12 8.84 22.56
N SER A 16 -26.54 9.32 23.75
CA SER A 16 -25.61 9.80 24.77
C SER A 16 -24.77 8.66 25.38
N ILE A 17 -25.34 7.49 25.60
CA ILE A 17 -24.61 6.30 26.10
C ILE A 17 -23.65 5.80 25.02
N PHE A 18 -24.06 5.76 23.75
CA PHE A 18 -23.20 5.33 22.64
C PHE A 18 -22.00 6.30 22.47
N VAL A 19 -22.24 7.60 22.58
CA VAL A 19 -21.20 8.63 22.57
C VAL A 19 -20.24 8.46 23.76
N LEU A 20 -20.75 8.20 24.97
CA LEU A 20 -19.93 7.98 26.16
C LEU A 20 -19.08 6.69 26.06
N ILE A 21 -19.63 5.60 25.54
CA ILE A 21 -18.91 4.35 25.32
C ILE A 21 -17.83 4.52 24.22
N PHE A 22 -18.14 5.25 23.16
CA PHE A 22 -17.19 5.57 22.10
C PHE A 22 -16.04 6.43 22.67
N TYR A 23 -16.36 7.47 23.44
CA TYR A 23 -15.36 8.33 24.12
C TYR A 23 -14.47 7.54 25.08
N SER A 24 -15.03 6.64 25.86
CA SER A 24 -14.28 5.79 26.79
C SER A 24 -13.33 4.86 26.02
N LYS A 25 -13.78 4.18 24.98
CA LYS A 25 -12.94 3.32 24.13
C LYS A 25 -11.85 4.10 23.38
N PHE A 26 -12.19 5.27 22.87
CA PHE A 26 -11.23 6.17 22.21
C PHE A 26 -10.17 6.64 23.21
N LEU A 27 -10.58 7.14 24.37
CA LEU A 27 -9.67 7.62 25.42
C LEU A 27 -8.75 6.50 25.90
N THR A 28 -9.27 5.29 26.06
CA THR A 28 -8.47 4.12 26.45
C THR A 28 -7.43 3.78 25.41
N LYS A 29 -7.80 3.67 24.10
CA LYS A 29 -6.85 3.44 23.01
C LYS A 29 -5.80 4.54 22.92
N TYR A 30 -6.22 5.78 23.09
CA TYR A 30 -5.35 6.95 23.10
C TYR A 30 -4.34 6.94 24.25
N ILE A 31 -4.80 6.64 25.47
CA ILE A 31 -3.94 6.52 26.67
C ILE A 31 -2.93 5.38 26.48
N PHE A 32 -3.36 4.23 25.96
CA PHE A 32 -2.46 3.11 25.65
C PHE A 32 -1.39 3.50 24.61
N LEU A 33 -1.78 4.16 23.52
CA LEU A 33 -0.81 4.68 22.54
C LEU A 33 0.20 5.61 23.22
N LYS A 34 -0.25 6.55 24.02
CA LYS A 34 0.62 7.49 24.73
C LYS A 34 1.56 6.81 25.73
N ILE A 35 1.09 5.78 26.43
CA ILE A 35 1.91 5.00 27.38
C ILE A 35 2.96 4.18 26.61
N GLU A 36 2.59 3.43 25.59
CA GLU A 36 3.52 2.64 24.78
C GLU A 36 4.59 3.51 24.12
N PHE A 37 4.21 4.68 23.60
CA PHE A 37 5.17 5.65 23.08
C PHE A 37 6.11 6.16 24.15
N ASN A 38 5.62 6.51 25.33
CA ASN A 38 6.46 6.97 26.42
C ASN A 38 7.44 5.88 26.90
N GLU A 39 7.03 4.62 26.92
CA GLU A 39 7.91 3.49 27.26
C GLU A 39 8.96 3.24 26.15
N PHE A 40 8.55 3.33 24.89
CA PHE A 40 9.44 3.25 23.74
C PHE A 40 10.54 4.33 23.79
N PHE A 41 10.18 5.55 24.22
CA PHE A 41 11.15 6.65 24.39
C PHE A 41 12.13 6.44 25.52
N LYS A 42 11.71 5.85 26.64
CA LYS A 42 12.57 5.62 27.79
C LYS A 42 13.69 4.63 27.53
N LYS A 43 13.51 3.67 26.60
CA LYS A 43 14.48 2.62 26.28
C LYS A 43 15.65 3.07 25.40
N LYS A 44 15.54 4.15 24.63
CA LYS A 44 16.61 4.60 23.72
C LYS A 44 17.49 5.69 24.34
N LYS A 45 18.55 5.30 25.05
CA LYS A 45 19.68 6.18 25.44
C LYS A 45 20.74 6.16 24.32
N GLY A 46 20.88 7.27 23.57
CA GLY A 46 22.00 7.47 22.64
C GLY A 46 21.69 8.47 21.51
N LYS A 47 22.52 9.49 21.33
CA LYS A 47 22.48 10.68 20.45
C LYS A 47 21.27 11.61 20.69
N ILE A 48 21.58 12.90 20.86
CA ILE A 48 20.62 14.00 21.03
C ILE A 48 19.95 14.24 19.66
N VAL A 49 18.97 13.44 19.32
CA VAL A 49 18.04 13.70 18.23
C VAL A 49 16.71 14.05 18.88
N ASN A 50 16.03 15.10 18.41
CA ASN A 50 14.80 15.54 19.01
C ASN A 50 13.67 14.54 18.72
N LYS A 51 13.42 13.65 19.69
CA LYS A 51 12.39 12.60 19.58
C LYS A 51 10.96 13.14 19.72
N ASN A 52 10.79 14.42 20.05
CA ASN A 52 9.48 15.05 20.10
C ASN A 52 9.02 15.56 18.72
N LYS A 53 9.93 15.65 17.75
CA LYS A 53 9.61 16.05 16.38
C LYS A 53 9.27 14.85 15.52
N VAL A 54 8.22 14.97 14.70
CA VAL A 54 7.81 13.97 13.73
C VAL A 54 7.47 14.62 12.39
N VAL A 55 7.96 14.04 11.29
CA VAL A 55 7.57 14.42 9.92
C VAL A 55 6.45 13.50 9.47
N LEU A 56 5.29 14.07 9.11
CA LEU A 56 4.13 13.33 8.64
C LEU A 56 3.92 13.51 7.13
N GLY A 57 3.89 12.41 6.39
CA GLY A 57 3.44 12.39 4.99
C GLY A 57 1.94 12.65 4.90
N MET A 58 1.56 13.77 4.28
CA MET A 58 0.17 14.20 4.13
C MET A 58 -0.25 14.13 2.67
N SER A 59 -1.25 13.29 2.38
CA SER A 59 -1.81 13.10 1.03
C SER A 59 -3.08 13.92 0.76
N GLY A 60 -3.57 14.67 1.75
CA GLY A 60 -4.88 15.33 1.68
C GLY A 60 -6.06 14.37 1.85
N GLY A 61 -5.83 13.08 2.13
CA GLY A 61 -6.87 12.11 2.48
C GLY A 61 -7.21 12.11 3.97
N VAL A 62 -8.37 11.53 4.32
CA VAL A 62 -8.85 11.46 5.72
C VAL A 62 -7.84 10.79 6.66
N ASP A 63 -7.16 9.75 6.20
CA ASP A 63 -6.22 8.98 7.02
C ASP A 63 -5.02 9.82 7.46
N SER A 64 -4.37 10.52 6.52
CA SER A 64 -3.23 11.39 6.85
C SER A 64 -3.65 12.60 7.71
N SER A 65 -4.87 13.09 7.53
CA SER A 65 -5.42 14.20 8.31
C SER A 65 -5.68 13.79 9.76
N VAL A 66 -6.28 12.62 9.98
CA VAL A 66 -6.49 12.07 11.33
C VAL A 66 -5.15 11.72 11.98
N ALA A 67 -4.19 11.18 11.21
CA ALA A 67 -2.84 10.90 11.71
C ALA A 67 -2.17 12.17 12.26
N ALA A 68 -2.31 13.32 11.56
CA ALA A 68 -1.80 14.62 12.02
C ALA A 68 -2.40 15.02 13.39
N THR A 69 -3.72 14.90 13.51
CA THR A 69 -4.43 15.23 14.75
C THR A 69 -3.98 14.35 15.91
N LEU A 70 -3.91 13.03 15.69
CA LEU A 70 -3.51 12.08 16.72
C LEU A 70 -2.07 12.33 17.21
N LEU A 71 -1.13 12.57 16.29
CA LEU A 71 0.26 12.87 16.63
C LEU A 71 0.38 14.15 17.46
N LYS A 72 -0.35 15.19 17.09
CA LYS A 72 -0.37 16.44 17.87
C LYS A 72 -0.93 16.23 19.29
N GLU A 73 -2.02 15.48 19.42
CA GLU A 73 -2.58 15.13 20.74
C GLU A 73 -1.64 14.26 21.56
N MET A 74 -0.84 13.40 20.92
CA MET A 74 0.21 12.62 21.60
C MET A 74 1.37 13.49 22.10
N GLY A 75 1.38 14.78 21.73
CA GLY A 75 2.35 15.77 22.19
C GLY A 75 3.56 15.91 21.28
N PHE A 76 3.49 15.40 20.05
CA PHE A 76 4.54 15.64 19.07
C PHE A 76 4.48 17.04 18.47
N GLU A 77 5.63 17.59 18.18
CA GLU A 77 5.80 18.71 17.25
C GLU A 77 5.76 18.15 15.82
N VAL A 78 4.60 18.33 15.16
CA VAL A 78 4.32 17.70 13.87
C VAL A 78 4.68 18.62 12.72
N TYR A 79 5.43 18.11 11.76
CA TYR A 79 5.78 18.77 10.50
C TYR A 79 5.17 17.98 9.35
N GLY A 80 4.17 18.56 8.67
CA GLY A 80 3.52 17.97 7.50
C GLY A 80 4.37 18.14 6.24
N ILE A 81 4.45 17.11 5.42
CA ILE A 81 5.00 17.20 4.07
C ILE A 81 4.07 16.53 3.06
N THR A 82 3.77 17.24 1.98
CA THR A 82 3.09 16.67 0.81
C THR A 82 4.07 16.53 -0.33
N LEU A 83 4.20 15.31 -0.84
CA LEU A 83 5.00 15.02 -2.02
C LEU A 83 4.12 15.25 -3.26
N LYS A 84 4.45 16.28 -4.04
CA LYS A 84 3.79 16.55 -5.31
C LYS A 84 4.35 15.59 -6.35
N THR A 85 3.57 14.58 -6.70
CA THR A 85 3.86 13.58 -7.71
C THR A 85 3.28 13.99 -9.07
N TRP A 86 3.28 13.08 -10.02
CA TRP A 86 2.74 13.27 -11.36
C TRP A 86 1.25 13.69 -11.38
N GLY A 87 0.83 14.42 -12.43
CA GLY A 87 -0.60 14.72 -12.72
C GLY A 87 -1.18 15.96 -12.08
N HIS A 88 -0.46 16.70 -11.25
CA HIS A 88 -0.99 17.95 -10.66
C HIS A 88 -0.98 19.17 -11.58
N LEU A 89 -0.39 19.09 -12.75
CA LEU A 89 -0.29 20.21 -13.71
C LEU A 89 -1.06 20.00 -15.03
N GLU A 90 -1.33 18.75 -15.44
CA GLU A 90 -1.87 18.48 -16.79
C GLU A 90 -3.40 18.28 -16.85
N LEU A 91 -4.10 18.22 -15.71
CA LEU A 91 -5.57 18.20 -15.68
C LEU A 91 -6.20 19.60 -15.60
N VAL A 92 -5.55 20.59 -16.21
CA VAL A 92 -6.17 21.88 -16.45
C VAL A 92 -6.96 21.82 -17.78
N ASN A 93 -7.95 20.96 -17.85
CA ASN A 93 -9.11 21.25 -18.67
C ASN A 93 -9.93 22.30 -17.92
N HIS A 94 -10.18 23.42 -18.54
CA HIS A 94 -10.78 24.63 -17.97
C HIS A 94 -12.13 24.42 -17.26
N ASP A 95 -12.76 23.25 -17.37
CA ASP A 95 -14.08 22.95 -16.80
C ASP A 95 -14.07 21.98 -15.60
N THR A 96 -12.90 21.41 -15.22
CA THR A 96 -12.79 20.51 -14.06
C THR A 96 -11.62 20.88 -13.13
N PHE A 97 -11.63 22.11 -12.66
CA PHE A 97 -10.60 22.71 -11.80
C PHE A 97 -10.44 22.04 -10.42
N GLU A 98 -11.17 20.93 -10.15
CA GLU A 98 -11.36 20.43 -8.79
C GLU A 98 -10.52 19.22 -8.38
N LEU A 99 -9.99 18.37 -9.27
CA LEU A 99 -9.45 17.07 -8.84
C LEU A 99 -7.95 17.04 -8.50
N GLY A 100 -7.08 17.70 -9.23
CA GLY A 100 -5.62 17.67 -8.96
C GLY A 100 -5.17 18.67 -7.87
N CYS A 101 -5.82 19.82 -7.78
CA CYS A 101 -5.49 20.89 -6.84
C CYS A 101 -6.08 20.63 -5.43
N CYS A 102 -7.15 19.82 -5.31
CA CYS A 102 -7.87 19.60 -4.05
C CYS A 102 -7.02 18.86 -3.02
N SER A 103 -6.23 17.84 -3.40
CA SER A 103 -5.47 17.08 -2.42
C SER A 103 -4.33 17.87 -1.76
N LEU A 104 -3.65 18.73 -2.52
CA LEU A 104 -2.61 19.62 -1.97
C LEU A 104 -3.22 20.71 -1.11
N LYS A 105 -4.34 21.33 -1.57
CA LYS A 105 -5.10 22.30 -0.79
C LYS A 105 -5.69 21.66 0.47
N ASP A 106 -6.24 20.46 0.36
CA ASP A 106 -6.80 19.71 1.49
C ASP A 106 -5.73 19.46 2.56
N ALA A 107 -4.53 18.98 2.18
CA ALA A 107 -3.43 18.76 3.11
C ALA A 107 -3.01 20.05 3.83
N ARG A 108 -2.89 21.16 3.10
CA ARG A 108 -2.54 22.47 3.64
C ARG A 108 -3.64 23.00 4.55
N CYS A 109 -4.91 22.99 4.11
CA CYS A 109 -6.05 23.42 4.93
C CYS A 109 -6.14 22.64 6.24
N VAL A 110 -5.92 21.32 6.21
CA VAL A 110 -5.89 20.51 7.42
C VAL A 110 -4.72 20.93 8.31
N ALA A 111 -3.52 21.11 7.76
CA ALA A 111 -2.35 21.55 8.52
C ALA A 111 -2.57 22.90 9.20
N ASP A 112 -3.12 23.88 8.48
CA ASP A 112 -3.46 25.21 8.99
C ASP A 112 -4.50 25.12 10.11
N ASN A 113 -5.57 24.33 9.93
CA ASN A 113 -6.64 24.15 10.92
C ASN A 113 -6.13 23.49 12.21
N ILE A 114 -5.21 22.52 12.09
CA ILE A 114 -4.62 21.84 13.25
C ILE A 114 -3.49 22.69 13.86
N GLY A 115 -2.97 23.67 13.14
CA GLY A 115 -1.84 24.51 13.56
C GLY A 115 -0.52 23.73 13.59
N ILE A 116 -0.17 23.08 12.47
CA ILE A 116 1.11 22.42 12.24
C ILE A 116 1.82 23.03 11.03
N SER A 117 3.15 23.04 11.04
CA SER A 117 3.93 23.45 9.88
C SER A 117 3.73 22.47 8.72
N HIS A 118 3.60 22.98 7.49
CA HIS A 118 3.42 22.15 6.30
C HIS A 118 4.24 22.67 5.12
N VAL A 119 4.90 21.73 4.43
CA VAL A 119 5.65 22.00 3.21
C VAL A 119 5.17 21.10 2.06
N THR A 120 5.33 21.59 0.84
CA THR A 120 5.12 20.79 -0.38
C THR A 120 6.46 20.64 -1.08
N LYS A 121 6.84 19.39 -1.36
CA LYS A 121 8.04 19.05 -2.13
C LYS A 121 7.62 18.55 -3.50
N ASP A 122 8.06 19.23 -4.56
CA ASP A 122 7.88 18.74 -5.93
C ASP A 122 8.91 17.64 -6.21
N ILE A 123 8.39 16.45 -6.56
CA ILE A 123 9.16 15.25 -6.89
C ILE A 123 8.66 14.63 -8.20
N SER A 124 7.99 15.43 -9.04
CA SER A 124 7.33 14.92 -10.25
C SER A 124 8.31 14.22 -11.19
N SER A 125 9.50 14.78 -11.36
CA SER A 125 10.54 14.19 -12.22
C SER A 125 11.04 12.83 -11.70
N GLU A 126 11.32 12.74 -10.41
CA GLU A 126 11.78 11.48 -9.79
C GLU A 126 10.69 10.43 -9.80
N PHE A 127 9.44 10.84 -9.56
CA PHE A 127 8.30 9.95 -9.61
C PHE A 127 8.04 9.42 -11.02
N GLU A 128 8.11 10.29 -12.05
CA GLU A 128 8.00 9.88 -13.45
C GLU A 128 9.07 8.84 -13.81
N ASN A 129 10.33 9.12 -13.47
CA ASN A 129 11.45 8.26 -13.86
C ASN A 129 11.46 6.93 -13.08
N GLN A 130 11.30 6.97 -11.75
CA GLN A 130 11.50 5.80 -10.90
C GLN A 130 10.24 4.94 -10.75
N ILE A 131 9.06 5.54 -10.73
CA ILE A 131 7.82 4.80 -10.48
C ILE A 131 7.08 4.54 -11.78
N ILE A 132 6.79 5.57 -12.58
CA ILE A 132 6.05 5.40 -13.84
C ILE A 132 6.93 4.68 -14.87
N GLY A 133 8.20 5.08 -14.99
CA GLY A 133 9.16 4.42 -15.89
C GLY A 133 9.35 2.94 -15.54
N ASN A 134 9.51 2.61 -14.24
CA ASN A 134 9.56 1.22 -13.79
C ASN A 134 8.28 0.45 -14.11
N PHE A 135 7.11 1.05 -13.85
CA PHE A 135 5.81 0.46 -14.14
C PHE A 135 5.65 0.11 -15.62
N ILE A 136 5.98 1.03 -16.51
CA ILE A 136 5.92 0.81 -17.97
C ILE A 136 6.91 -0.27 -18.39
N ASN A 137 8.15 -0.20 -17.90
CA ASN A 137 9.20 -1.16 -18.25
C ASN A 137 8.85 -2.58 -17.83
N GLU A 138 8.27 -2.78 -16.64
CA GLU A 138 7.81 -4.09 -16.18
C GLU A 138 6.74 -4.67 -17.12
N TYR A 139 5.73 -3.88 -17.50
CA TYR A 139 4.70 -4.32 -18.43
C TYR A 139 5.22 -4.62 -19.85
N ILE A 140 6.14 -3.81 -20.38
CA ILE A 140 6.81 -4.09 -21.67
C ILE A 140 7.56 -5.42 -21.61
N ASN A 141 8.08 -5.79 -20.43
CA ASN A 141 8.75 -7.07 -20.22
C ASN A 141 7.80 -8.22 -19.83
N GLY A 142 6.48 -8.05 -20.02
CA GLY A 142 5.48 -9.09 -19.75
C GLY A 142 5.27 -9.38 -18.26
N ARG A 143 5.75 -8.53 -17.35
CA ARG A 143 5.57 -8.65 -15.91
C ARG A 143 4.52 -7.67 -15.41
N THR A 144 3.86 -7.99 -14.31
CA THR A 144 2.83 -7.14 -13.70
C THR A 144 3.35 -6.54 -12.40
N PRO A 145 3.83 -5.29 -12.39
CA PRO A 145 4.47 -4.68 -11.23
C PRO A 145 3.49 -4.29 -10.12
N ASN A 146 4.04 -4.08 -8.92
CA ASN A 146 3.37 -3.39 -7.83
C ASN A 146 4.06 -2.04 -7.56
N PRO A 147 3.64 -0.95 -8.19
CA PRO A 147 4.32 0.33 -8.06
C PRO A 147 4.24 0.91 -6.64
N CYS A 148 3.21 0.54 -5.84
CA CYS A 148 3.06 1.06 -4.49
C CYS A 148 4.17 0.59 -3.54
N THR A 149 4.68 -0.63 -3.69
CA THR A 149 5.80 -1.14 -2.88
C THR A 149 7.10 -0.41 -3.19
N VAL A 150 7.34 -0.13 -4.47
CA VAL A 150 8.49 0.65 -4.93
C VAL A 150 8.38 2.10 -4.45
N CYS A 151 7.21 2.73 -4.65
CA CYS A 151 6.96 4.11 -4.24
C CYS A 151 7.12 4.30 -2.73
N ASN A 152 6.65 3.38 -1.91
CA ASN A 152 6.82 3.50 -0.47
C ASN A 152 8.30 3.56 -0.10
N ARG A 153 9.15 2.64 -0.61
CA ARG A 153 10.56 2.57 -0.26
C ARG A 153 11.39 3.69 -0.93
N GLU A 154 11.30 3.80 -2.27
CA GLU A 154 12.22 4.63 -3.05
C GLU A 154 11.82 6.11 -3.08
N ILE A 155 10.56 6.42 -2.79
CA ILE A 155 10.03 7.79 -2.81
C ILE A 155 9.60 8.21 -1.41
N LYS A 156 8.51 7.63 -0.87
CA LYS A 156 7.89 8.18 0.33
C LYS A 156 8.85 8.17 1.54
N TRP A 157 9.40 7.00 1.90
CA TRP A 157 10.30 6.93 3.06
C TRP A 157 11.57 7.72 2.86
N LYS A 158 12.16 7.69 1.67
CA LYS A 158 13.33 8.50 1.33
C LYS A 158 13.09 9.98 1.61
N TYR A 159 12.07 10.58 1.00
CA TYR A 159 11.80 12.01 1.16
C TYR A 159 11.32 12.40 2.56
N LEU A 160 10.58 11.51 3.24
CA LEU A 160 10.19 11.73 4.64
C LEU A 160 11.41 11.76 5.55
N LEU A 161 12.33 10.80 5.40
CA LEU A 161 13.55 10.72 6.21
C LEU A 161 14.53 11.85 5.88
N ASP A 162 14.68 12.21 4.61
CA ASP A 162 15.53 13.35 4.19
C ASP A 162 15.01 14.66 4.80
N TYR A 163 13.70 14.90 4.77
CA TYR A 163 13.12 16.08 5.41
C TYR A 163 13.25 16.01 6.93
N ALA A 164 13.02 14.86 7.54
CA ALA A 164 13.18 14.67 8.97
C ALA A 164 14.62 14.98 9.41
N ASN A 165 15.62 14.50 8.67
CA ASN A 165 17.03 14.77 8.92
C ASN A 165 17.35 16.27 8.81
N SER A 166 16.75 17.01 7.86
CA SER A 166 16.98 18.43 7.65
C SER A 166 16.47 19.34 8.77
N ILE A 167 15.53 18.84 9.59
CA ILE A 167 14.94 19.60 10.72
C ILE A 167 15.23 18.99 12.08
N ASP A 168 16.18 18.06 12.18
CA ASP A 168 16.51 17.30 13.39
C ASP A 168 15.32 16.52 13.99
N ALA A 169 14.37 16.07 13.16
CA ALA A 169 13.31 15.16 13.57
C ALA A 169 13.80 13.71 13.52
N TYR A 170 13.51 12.94 14.58
CA TYR A 170 13.86 11.51 14.57
C TYR A 170 12.81 10.68 13.82
N PHE A 171 11.54 10.98 14.03
CA PHE A 171 10.46 10.17 13.52
C PHE A 171 9.87 10.68 12.20
N VAL A 172 9.46 9.71 11.42
CA VAL A 172 8.55 9.90 10.28
C VAL A 172 7.23 9.17 10.54
N ALA A 173 6.15 9.65 9.98
CA ALA A 173 4.83 9.05 10.14
C ALA A 173 4.04 9.10 8.84
N THR A 174 3.11 8.18 8.70
CA THR A 174 2.16 8.13 7.59
C THR A 174 0.80 7.63 8.06
N GLY A 175 -0.25 7.84 7.25
CA GLY A 175 -1.58 7.30 7.48
C GLY A 175 -1.75 5.82 7.09
N HIS A 176 -0.69 5.02 7.03
CA HIS A 176 -0.82 3.59 6.73
C HIS A 176 -1.38 2.80 7.92
N TYR A 177 -2.16 1.77 7.58
CA TYR A 177 -2.70 0.80 8.53
C TYR A 177 -1.72 -0.36 8.70
N SER A 178 -0.81 -0.22 9.64
CA SER A 178 0.17 -1.23 10.06
C SER A 178 0.59 -0.96 11.50
N ILE A 179 1.09 -1.97 12.20
CA ILE A 179 1.68 -1.83 13.53
C ILE A 179 3.19 -2.08 13.41
N ILE A 180 3.99 -1.35 14.17
CA ILE A 180 5.40 -1.66 14.37
C ILE A 180 5.57 -2.09 15.83
N GLU A 181 6.11 -3.30 16.02
CA GLU A 181 6.48 -3.82 17.34
C GLU A 181 7.98 -3.99 17.44
N GLU A 182 8.55 -3.54 18.58
CA GLU A 182 9.95 -3.80 18.93
C GLU A 182 10.04 -5.14 19.66
N VAL A 183 10.70 -6.12 19.04
CA VAL A 183 10.91 -7.45 19.59
C VAL A 183 12.41 -7.67 19.76
N GLY A 184 12.89 -7.63 21.01
CA GLY A 184 14.33 -7.62 21.29
C GLY A 184 14.96 -6.31 20.81
N ASN A 185 15.85 -6.40 19.82
CA ASN A 185 16.52 -5.25 19.18
C ASN A 185 16.07 -5.03 17.73
N LYS A 186 14.99 -5.67 17.30
CA LYS A 186 14.46 -5.63 15.93
C LYS A 186 13.06 -5.03 15.90
N PHE A 187 12.72 -4.38 14.79
CA PHE A 187 11.41 -3.79 14.54
C PHE A 187 10.67 -4.65 13.52
N LEU A 188 9.48 -5.12 13.89
CA LEU A 188 8.65 -5.97 13.06
C LEU A 188 7.38 -5.24 12.63
N LEU A 189 7.05 -5.37 11.35
CA LEU A 189 5.74 -5.00 10.85
C LEU A 189 4.72 -6.06 11.27
N LYS A 190 3.67 -5.62 11.94
CA LYS A 190 2.53 -6.45 12.32
C LYS A 190 1.28 -5.93 11.64
N ARG A 191 0.41 -6.84 11.26
CA ARG A 191 -0.86 -6.50 10.63
C ARG A 191 -1.70 -5.61 11.54
N SER A 192 -2.34 -4.61 10.93
CA SER A 192 -3.18 -3.64 11.66
C SER A 192 -4.36 -4.31 12.36
N LEU A 193 -4.99 -3.56 13.30
CA LEU A 193 -6.23 -3.99 13.95
C LEU A 193 -7.35 -4.20 12.93
N ASP A 194 -7.48 -3.27 11.98
CA ASP A 194 -8.41 -3.41 10.84
C ASP A 194 -7.78 -4.31 9.77
N LYS A 195 -8.12 -5.61 9.80
CA LYS A 195 -7.57 -6.60 8.87
C LYS A 195 -7.98 -6.36 7.41
N PHE A 196 -9.10 -5.66 7.16
CA PHE A 196 -9.54 -5.29 5.81
C PHE A 196 -8.76 -4.11 5.23
N LYS A 197 -8.23 -3.23 6.10
CA LYS A 197 -7.43 -2.08 5.73
C LYS A 197 -5.93 -2.31 5.91
N ASP A 198 -5.53 -3.51 6.32
CA ASP A 198 -4.12 -3.85 6.52
C ASP A 198 -3.29 -3.54 5.28
N GLN A 199 -2.21 -2.78 5.46
CA GLN A 199 -1.34 -2.32 4.39
C GLN A 199 0.10 -2.83 4.51
N THR A 200 0.35 -3.79 5.40
CA THR A 200 1.68 -4.41 5.56
C THR A 200 2.22 -4.96 4.25
N TYR A 201 1.34 -5.48 3.37
CA TYR A 201 1.69 -5.96 2.03
C TYR A 201 2.46 -4.93 1.20
N PHE A 202 2.20 -3.64 1.33
CA PHE A 202 2.88 -2.58 0.58
C PHE A 202 4.17 -2.07 1.24
N LEU A 203 4.47 -2.55 2.46
CA LEU A 203 5.55 -2.04 3.30
C LEU A 203 6.72 -3.03 3.44
N TRP A 204 6.67 -4.17 2.77
CA TRP A 204 7.66 -5.24 2.94
C TRP A 204 9.10 -4.82 2.58
N LYS A 205 9.27 -3.79 1.74
CA LYS A 205 10.59 -3.26 1.34
C LYS A 205 11.25 -2.36 2.39
N LEU A 206 10.54 -1.97 3.46
CA LEU A 206 11.10 -1.11 4.49
C LEU A 206 12.20 -1.86 5.28
N THR A 207 13.28 -1.14 5.56
CA THR A 207 14.42 -1.68 6.30
C THR A 207 14.23 -1.54 7.81
N GLN A 208 15.09 -2.18 8.60
CA GLN A 208 15.13 -1.99 10.06
C GLN A 208 15.36 -0.54 10.47
N GLU A 209 16.18 0.20 9.73
CA GLU A 209 16.39 1.64 9.94
C GLU A 209 15.09 2.43 9.71
N ASP A 210 14.41 2.18 8.57
CA ASP A 210 13.13 2.81 8.25
C ASP A 210 12.10 2.55 9.35
N LEU A 211 11.95 1.28 9.76
CA LEU A 211 10.98 0.87 10.78
C LEU A 211 11.28 1.48 12.15
N SER A 212 12.57 1.56 12.52
CA SER A 212 13.00 2.13 13.80
C SER A 212 12.62 3.61 13.98
N ARG A 213 12.40 4.30 12.87
CA ARG A 213 12.08 5.73 12.80
C ARG A 213 10.63 6.01 12.39
N THR A 214 9.82 4.97 12.18
CA THR A 214 8.46 5.11 11.64
C THR A 214 7.40 4.98 12.74
N ILE A 215 6.36 5.81 12.64
CA ILE A 215 5.15 5.76 13.45
C ILE A 215 3.94 5.59 12.54
N PHE A 216 3.06 4.65 12.87
CA PHE A 216 1.75 4.48 12.24
C PHE A 216 0.63 4.85 13.22
N PRO A 217 0.16 6.11 13.26
CA PRO A 217 -0.80 6.56 14.28
C PRO A 217 -2.15 5.86 14.21
N LEU A 218 -2.50 5.34 13.02
CA LEU A 218 -3.80 4.69 12.77
C LEU A 218 -3.83 3.21 13.15
N ALA A 219 -2.70 2.63 13.52
CA ALA A 219 -2.51 1.19 13.70
C ALA A 219 -3.57 0.48 14.56
N LYS A 220 -4.08 1.17 15.59
CA LYS A 220 -5.02 0.63 16.59
C LYS A 220 -6.47 1.04 16.34
N PHE A 221 -6.77 1.65 15.19
CA PHE A 221 -8.11 2.10 14.84
C PHE A 221 -8.64 1.35 13.62
N THR A 222 -9.93 1.13 13.60
CA THR A 222 -10.66 0.70 12.41
C THR A 222 -11.03 1.89 11.53
N LYS A 223 -11.27 1.68 10.26
CA LYS A 223 -11.66 2.75 9.33
C LYS A 223 -12.91 3.53 9.75
N PRO A 224 -13.98 2.88 10.26
CA PRO A 224 -15.12 3.61 10.83
C PRO A 224 -14.72 4.54 12.00
N GLU A 225 -13.88 4.07 12.92
CA GLU A 225 -13.39 4.90 14.03
C GLU A 225 -12.60 6.13 13.53
N ILE A 226 -11.75 5.95 12.50
CA ILE A 226 -11.01 7.05 11.87
C ILE A 226 -11.96 8.09 11.27
N ARG A 227 -13.05 7.67 10.62
CA ARG A 227 -14.05 8.59 10.06
C ARG A 227 -14.81 9.35 11.16
N GLU A 228 -15.12 8.72 12.30
CA GLU A 228 -15.74 9.38 13.45
C GLU A 228 -14.77 10.40 14.08
N ILE A 229 -13.48 10.06 14.20
CA ILE A 229 -12.46 11.00 14.65
C ILE A 229 -12.39 12.20 13.68
N ALA A 230 -12.36 11.97 12.39
CA ALA A 230 -12.33 13.03 11.39
C ALA A 230 -13.52 13.99 11.51
N LYS A 231 -14.74 13.46 11.69
CA LYS A 231 -15.95 14.27 11.94
C LYS A 231 -15.84 15.10 13.21
N LYS A 232 -15.39 14.48 14.33
CA LYS A 232 -15.23 15.14 15.61
C LYS A 232 -14.30 16.36 15.52
N TYR A 233 -13.21 16.24 14.76
CA TYR A 233 -12.24 17.33 14.59
C TYR A 233 -12.56 18.25 13.41
N GLY A 234 -13.75 18.14 12.81
CA GLY A 234 -14.18 19.01 11.71
C GLY A 234 -13.31 18.89 10.46
N ILE A 235 -12.71 17.72 10.23
CA ILE A 235 -11.88 17.46 9.05
C ILE A 235 -12.81 17.37 7.83
N HIS A 236 -12.74 18.36 6.94
CA HIS A 236 -13.69 18.55 5.84
C HIS A 236 -13.74 17.37 4.84
N ASN A 237 -12.67 16.58 4.72
CA ASN A 237 -12.58 15.42 3.83
C ASN A 237 -13.00 14.10 4.49
N ALA A 238 -13.67 14.12 5.66
CA ALA A 238 -14.07 12.92 6.42
C ALA A 238 -14.93 11.93 5.63
N SER A 239 -15.71 12.40 4.66
CA SER A 239 -16.58 11.59 3.78
C SER A 239 -15.93 11.18 2.47
N LYS A 240 -14.73 11.68 2.15
CA LYS A 240 -14.04 11.37 0.89
C LYS A 240 -13.80 9.86 0.78
N PRO A 241 -14.10 9.24 -0.39
CA PRO A 241 -13.83 7.82 -0.60
C PRO A 241 -12.31 7.55 -0.57
N ASP A 242 -11.95 6.32 -0.18
CA ASP A 242 -10.56 5.89 -0.21
C ASP A 242 -10.11 5.69 -1.66
N SER A 243 -8.85 6.03 -1.97
CA SER A 243 -8.26 5.69 -3.26
C SER A 243 -8.15 4.17 -3.39
N GLN A 244 -8.77 3.60 -4.40
CA GLN A 244 -8.79 2.15 -4.67
C GLN A 244 -7.77 1.76 -5.75
N GLU A 245 -7.38 2.72 -6.59
CA GLU A 245 -6.57 2.52 -7.79
C GLU A 245 -5.12 3.02 -7.59
N ILE A 246 -4.26 2.68 -8.53
CA ILE A 246 -2.89 3.22 -8.61
C ILE A 246 -2.99 4.74 -8.84
N CYS A 247 -2.33 5.52 -8.01
CA CYS A 247 -2.54 6.98 -7.89
C CYS A 247 -2.28 7.79 -9.18
N PHE A 248 -1.57 7.24 -10.16
CA PHE A 248 -1.27 7.88 -11.45
C PHE A 248 -2.02 7.24 -12.64
N VAL A 249 -2.81 6.19 -12.40
CA VAL A 249 -3.72 5.62 -13.39
C VAL A 249 -5.11 6.17 -13.10
N ASN A 250 -5.55 7.10 -13.96
CA ASN A 250 -6.90 7.66 -13.87
C ASN A 250 -7.94 6.61 -14.30
N ASP A 251 -9.24 6.97 -14.35
CA ASP A 251 -10.40 6.11 -14.68
C ASP A 251 -10.26 5.31 -16.01
N SER A 252 -9.24 5.57 -16.79
CA SER A 252 -8.82 4.75 -17.92
C SER A 252 -8.04 3.51 -17.42
N SER A 253 -8.25 2.36 -18.06
CA SER A 253 -7.50 1.15 -17.75
C SER A 253 -5.98 1.40 -17.79
N TYR A 254 -5.21 0.69 -16.97
CA TYR A 254 -3.73 0.79 -16.97
C TYR A 254 -3.13 0.60 -18.39
N THR A 255 -3.79 -0.19 -19.23
CA THR A 255 -3.37 -0.41 -20.62
C THR A 255 -3.45 0.86 -21.47
N ASN A 256 -4.50 1.67 -21.28
CA ASN A 256 -4.62 2.95 -21.98
C ASN A 256 -3.52 3.92 -21.54
N PHE A 257 -3.25 3.98 -20.24
CA PHE A 257 -2.17 4.80 -19.69
C PHE A 257 -0.81 4.38 -20.26
N ILE A 258 -0.50 3.08 -20.28
CA ILE A 258 0.76 2.58 -20.84
C ILE A 258 0.83 2.89 -22.35
N ASN A 259 -0.22 2.61 -23.12
CA ASN A 259 -0.25 2.88 -24.55
C ASN A 259 -0.03 4.36 -24.86
N GLN A 260 -0.63 5.27 -24.10
CA GLN A 260 -0.38 6.71 -24.24
C GLN A 260 1.09 7.03 -23.99
N LYS A 261 1.68 6.54 -22.92
CA LYS A 261 3.10 6.76 -22.58
C LYS A 261 4.06 6.17 -23.63
N LEU A 262 3.73 5.03 -24.22
CA LEU A 262 4.52 4.44 -25.31
C LEU A 262 4.51 5.34 -26.54
N ILE A 263 3.36 5.92 -26.89
CA ILE A 263 3.24 6.88 -28.00
C ILE A 263 4.04 8.15 -27.71
N GLU A 264 3.88 8.75 -26.51
CA GLU A 264 4.61 9.94 -26.08
C GLU A 264 6.14 9.76 -26.16
N ASN A 265 6.63 8.58 -25.83
CA ASN A 265 8.06 8.25 -25.85
C ASN A 265 8.54 7.64 -27.18
N ASN A 266 7.70 7.60 -28.23
CA ASN A 266 8.00 6.99 -29.54
C ASN A 266 8.46 5.51 -29.45
N ILE A 267 7.98 4.76 -28.46
CA ILE A 267 8.28 3.34 -28.28
C ILE A 267 7.32 2.53 -29.14
N LYS A 268 7.86 1.82 -30.14
CA LYS A 268 7.07 0.92 -30.98
C LYS A 268 6.80 -0.40 -30.25
N VAL A 269 5.56 -0.83 -30.33
CA VAL A 269 5.12 -2.12 -29.81
C VAL A 269 4.79 -3.03 -30.98
N GLU A 270 5.34 -4.23 -30.95
CA GLU A 270 5.11 -5.23 -31.99
C GLU A 270 3.85 -6.07 -31.68
N VAL A 271 3.11 -6.36 -32.73
CA VAL A 271 2.01 -7.32 -32.71
C VAL A 271 2.60 -8.73 -32.62
N GLY A 272 2.09 -9.53 -31.69
CA GLY A 272 2.55 -10.90 -31.48
C GLY A 272 1.41 -11.92 -31.55
N ASP A 273 1.71 -13.15 -31.17
CA ASP A 273 0.80 -14.28 -31.28
C ASP A 273 0.14 -14.67 -29.95
N PHE A 274 -1.17 -14.99 -30.02
CA PHE A 274 -1.80 -15.81 -29.01
C PHE A 274 -1.63 -17.28 -29.36
N VAL A 275 -1.10 -18.05 -28.41
CA VAL A 275 -0.90 -19.50 -28.57
C VAL A 275 -1.75 -20.25 -27.53
N TYR A 276 -2.55 -21.20 -27.99
CA TYR A 276 -3.34 -22.11 -27.16
C TYR A 276 -3.06 -23.55 -27.60
N LYS A 277 -2.57 -24.43 -26.70
CA LYS A 277 -2.20 -25.82 -26.99
C LYS A 277 -1.33 -25.93 -28.25
N ASP A 278 -0.22 -25.19 -28.26
CA ASP A 278 0.80 -25.13 -29.31
C ASP A 278 0.29 -24.66 -30.68
N LYS A 279 -0.92 -24.09 -30.75
CA LYS A 279 -1.48 -23.52 -31.98
C LYS A 279 -1.67 -22.02 -31.84
N VAL A 280 -1.28 -21.28 -32.85
CA VAL A 280 -1.59 -19.85 -32.98
C VAL A 280 -3.10 -19.71 -33.19
N VAL A 281 -3.76 -19.00 -32.29
CA VAL A 281 -5.22 -18.80 -32.30
C VAL A 281 -5.63 -17.34 -32.57
N GLY A 282 -4.67 -16.44 -32.68
CA GLY A 282 -4.90 -15.03 -33.01
C GLY A 282 -3.67 -14.16 -32.80
N LYS A 283 -3.86 -12.84 -32.94
CA LYS A 283 -2.81 -11.83 -32.75
C LYS A 283 -3.15 -10.91 -31.58
N HIS A 284 -2.13 -10.55 -30.79
CA HIS A 284 -2.27 -9.57 -29.72
C HIS A 284 -1.57 -8.23 -30.09
N LYS A 285 -1.99 -7.15 -29.41
CA LYS A 285 -1.52 -5.76 -29.65
C LYS A 285 -0.34 -5.35 -28.77
N GLY A 286 0.52 -6.30 -28.39
CA GLY A 286 1.65 -6.10 -27.49
C GLY A 286 1.44 -6.77 -26.13
N VAL A 287 2.50 -7.39 -25.61
CA VAL A 287 2.46 -8.18 -24.36
C VAL A 287 2.04 -7.36 -23.14
N HIS A 288 2.35 -6.07 -23.09
CA HIS A 288 2.03 -5.15 -22.01
C HIS A 288 0.52 -4.95 -21.77
N ASN A 289 -0.34 -5.39 -22.68
CA ASN A 289 -1.80 -5.33 -22.51
C ASN A 289 -2.35 -6.51 -21.73
N TYR A 290 -1.51 -7.46 -21.30
CA TYR A 290 -1.94 -8.72 -20.71
C TYR A 290 -1.27 -8.98 -19.36
N THR A 291 -1.96 -9.74 -18.52
CA THR A 291 -1.50 -10.16 -17.20
C THR A 291 -1.82 -11.64 -17.00
N VAL A 292 -0.93 -12.40 -16.38
CA VAL A 292 -1.17 -13.82 -16.03
C VAL A 292 -2.41 -13.91 -15.15
N GLY A 293 -3.33 -14.82 -15.51
CA GLY A 293 -4.65 -14.97 -14.89
C GLY A 293 -5.76 -14.11 -15.52
N GLN A 294 -5.44 -13.24 -16.47
CA GLN A 294 -6.44 -12.44 -17.18
C GLN A 294 -7.38 -13.33 -17.99
N ARG A 295 -8.70 -13.09 -17.83
CA ARG A 295 -9.76 -13.79 -18.57
C ARG A 295 -10.50 -12.88 -19.56
N ARG A 296 -10.68 -11.59 -19.18
CA ARG A 296 -11.46 -10.63 -19.99
C ARG A 296 -10.53 -9.79 -20.87
N GLY A 297 -11.03 -9.32 -22.01
CA GLY A 297 -10.28 -8.42 -22.90
C GLY A 297 -9.23 -9.12 -23.77
N ILE A 298 -9.19 -10.47 -23.80
CA ILE A 298 -8.27 -11.23 -24.67
C ILE A 298 -8.71 -11.13 -26.15
N GLY A 299 -10.02 -11.11 -26.40
CA GLY A 299 -10.56 -11.00 -27.76
C GLY A 299 -10.53 -12.30 -28.58
N ILE A 300 -10.25 -13.44 -27.95
CA ILE A 300 -10.24 -14.79 -28.57
C ILE A 300 -11.43 -15.58 -28.03
N ALA A 301 -12.20 -16.19 -28.91
CA ALA A 301 -13.36 -17.04 -28.59
C ALA A 301 -13.07 -18.49 -28.95
N LEU A 302 -12.92 -19.36 -27.95
CA LEU A 302 -12.72 -20.80 -28.12
C LEU A 302 -13.91 -21.63 -27.60
N GLY A 303 -15.10 -21.02 -27.44
CA GLY A 303 -16.32 -21.69 -26.95
C GLY A 303 -16.30 -22.01 -25.45
N LYS A 304 -15.24 -21.62 -24.72
CA LYS A 304 -15.08 -21.82 -23.27
C LYS A 304 -14.29 -20.68 -22.65
N PRO A 305 -14.29 -20.52 -21.31
CA PRO A 305 -13.40 -19.60 -20.64
C PRO A 305 -11.93 -19.96 -20.87
N ILE A 306 -11.13 -18.96 -21.25
CA ILE A 306 -9.68 -19.07 -21.42
C ILE A 306 -8.97 -18.00 -20.63
N PHE A 307 -7.73 -18.27 -20.26
CA PHE A 307 -6.92 -17.41 -19.39
C PHE A 307 -5.54 -17.20 -19.99
N VAL A 308 -4.92 -16.06 -19.70
CA VAL A 308 -3.49 -15.86 -19.95
C VAL A 308 -2.72 -16.67 -18.93
N THR A 309 -1.93 -17.64 -19.37
CA THR A 309 -1.16 -18.54 -18.49
C THR A 309 0.32 -18.17 -18.42
N LYS A 310 0.90 -17.66 -19.52
CA LYS A 310 2.29 -17.20 -19.59
C LYS A 310 2.40 -16.07 -20.58
N ILE A 311 3.32 -15.16 -20.34
CA ILE A 311 3.72 -14.11 -21.27
C ILE A 311 5.21 -14.31 -21.55
N ASP A 312 5.55 -14.47 -22.81
CA ASP A 312 6.92 -14.60 -23.28
C ASP A 312 7.27 -13.39 -24.14
N LYS A 313 8.03 -12.48 -23.57
CA LYS A 313 8.39 -11.24 -24.23
C LYS A 313 9.38 -11.49 -25.38
N GLU A 314 10.32 -12.41 -25.20
CA GLU A 314 11.39 -12.67 -26.19
C GLU A 314 10.81 -13.27 -27.48
N LEU A 315 9.85 -14.17 -27.34
CA LEU A 315 9.13 -14.76 -28.45
C LEU A 315 7.94 -13.90 -28.91
N ASN A 316 7.60 -12.84 -28.16
CA ASN A 316 6.42 -12.01 -28.37
C ASN A 316 5.12 -12.83 -28.43
N ILE A 317 4.96 -13.77 -27.50
CA ILE A 317 3.84 -14.71 -27.39
C ILE A 317 3.10 -14.50 -26.06
N VAL A 318 1.76 -14.48 -26.15
CA VAL A 318 0.86 -14.61 -25.00
C VAL A 318 0.22 -15.99 -25.06
N TYR A 319 0.61 -16.86 -24.11
CA TYR A 319 0.04 -18.20 -24.00
C TYR A 319 -1.31 -18.15 -23.30
N LEU A 320 -2.25 -18.87 -23.88
CA LEU A 320 -3.60 -19.05 -23.36
C LEU A 320 -3.78 -20.49 -22.90
N GLY A 321 -4.54 -20.68 -21.83
CA GLY A 321 -4.83 -22.01 -21.29
C GLY A 321 -6.16 -22.08 -20.60
N ASP A 322 -6.45 -23.27 -20.06
CA ASP A 322 -7.59 -23.54 -19.19
C ASP A 322 -7.30 -23.06 -17.75
N TYR A 323 -8.28 -23.11 -16.86
CA TYR A 323 -8.06 -22.65 -15.48
C TYR A 323 -7.02 -23.52 -14.73
N GLU A 324 -6.99 -24.79 -15.02
CA GLU A 324 -6.05 -25.76 -14.46
C GLU A 324 -4.60 -25.44 -14.78
N ASP A 325 -4.35 -24.84 -15.96
CA ASP A 325 -3.02 -24.40 -16.41
C ASP A 325 -2.47 -23.19 -15.61
N LEU A 326 -3.31 -22.54 -14.82
CA LEU A 326 -2.91 -21.46 -13.90
C LEU A 326 -2.46 -21.96 -12.54
N LEU A 327 -2.74 -23.22 -12.22
CA LEU A 327 -2.50 -23.78 -10.89
C LEU A 327 -1.04 -24.16 -10.70
N THR A 328 -0.44 -23.70 -9.61
CA THR A 328 0.91 -24.10 -9.20
C THR A 328 0.96 -24.37 -7.70
N TYR A 329 1.83 -25.29 -7.31
CA TYR A 329 2.14 -25.59 -5.90
C TYR A 329 3.34 -24.81 -5.38
N GLU A 330 4.04 -24.06 -6.24
CA GLU A 330 5.25 -23.35 -5.85
C GLU A 330 5.19 -21.89 -6.26
N VAL A 331 5.90 -21.05 -5.50
CA VAL A 331 6.14 -19.65 -5.85
C VAL A 331 7.58 -19.31 -5.51
N LYS A 332 8.27 -18.74 -6.50
CA LYS A 332 9.62 -18.23 -6.36
C LYS A 332 9.58 -16.69 -6.36
N ALA A 333 10.41 -16.08 -5.52
CA ALA A 333 10.60 -14.64 -5.52
C ALA A 333 12.09 -14.31 -5.38
N ASN A 334 12.52 -13.29 -6.15
CA ASN A 334 13.87 -12.75 -6.12
C ASN A 334 13.93 -11.44 -5.32
N PHE A 335 15.14 -10.98 -5.02
CA PHE A 335 15.41 -9.75 -4.27
C PHE A 335 14.69 -9.69 -2.93
N PRO A 336 14.86 -10.70 -2.07
CA PRO A 336 14.15 -10.73 -0.80
C PRO A 336 14.62 -9.61 0.14
N ASN A 337 13.65 -9.08 0.91
CA ASN A 337 13.91 -8.28 2.10
C ASN A 337 13.38 -9.03 3.32
N TYR A 338 14.28 -9.44 4.20
CA TYR A 338 13.96 -10.10 5.46
C TYR A 338 13.79 -9.04 6.56
N GLN A 339 12.60 -8.95 7.15
CA GLN A 339 12.31 -7.90 8.14
C GLN A 339 13.23 -7.96 9.36
N THR A 340 13.62 -9.15 9.77
CA THR A 340 14.55 -9.33 10.90
C THR A 340 16.03 -9.31 10.49
N GLY A 341 16.31 -9.32 9.18
CA GLY A 341 17.65 -9.58 8.64
C GLY A 341 18.09 -11.04 8.71
N ASP A 342 17.27 -11.92 9.31
CA ASP A 342 17.55 -13.36 9.37
C ASP A 342 16.79 -14.07 8.24
N LEU A 343 17.44 -15.06 7.62
CA LEU A 343 16.80 -15.94 6.63
C LEU A 343 15.69 -16.76 7.27
N LEU A 344 14.68 -17.13 6.48
CA LEU A 344 13.68 -18.09 6.91
C LEU A 344 14.32 -19.50 7.00
N LYS A 345 13.83 -20.32 7.89
CA LYS A 345 14.33 -21.70 8.03
C LYS A 345 13.66 -22.60 7.00
N GLU A 346 14.43 -23.52 6.45
CA GLU A 346 13.88 -24.60 5.63
C GLU A 346 12.80 -25.38 6.41
N ASN A 347 11.73 -25.78 5.72
CA ASN A 347 10.53 -26.43 6.28
C ASN A 347 9.74 -25.55 7.29
N GLN A 348 10.07 -24.26 7.42
CA GLN A 348 9.29 -23.34 8.25
C GLN A 348 7.89 -23.17 7.67
N GLN A 349 6.87 -23.33 8.52
CA GLN A 349 5.48 -23.04 8.14
C GLN A 349 5.22 -21.54 8.24
N VAL A 350 4.70 -20.97 7.16
CA VAL A 350 4.44 -19.53 7.01
C VAL A 350 3.12 -19.31 6.28
N VAL A 351 2.65 -18.07 6.25
CA VAL A 351 1.50 -17.65 5.42
C VAL A 351 1.99 -16.69 4.35
N ALA A 352 1.70 -16.98 3.09
CA ALA A 352 2.12 -16.15 1.97
C ALA A 352 0.95 -15.47 1.27
N LYS A 353 1.18 -14.23 0.80
CA LYS A 353 0.30 -13.50 -0.11
C LYS A 353 1.05 -13.23 -1.41
N ILE A 354 0.43 -13.58 -2.55
CA ILE A 354 0.99 -13.35 -3.89
C ILE A 354 0.43 -12.08 -4.57
N ARG A 355 -0.50 -11.39 -3.92
CA ARG A 355 -1.09 -10.11 -4.32
C ARG A 355 -1.79 -9.46 -3.14
N TYR A 356 -2.09 -8.17 -3.21
CA TYR A 356 -2.74 -7.45 -2.11
C TYR A 356 -4.07 -8.08 -1.68
N GLY A 357 -4.93 -8.39 -2.65
CA GLY A 357 -6.26 -9.00 -2.39
C GLY A 357 -6.23 -10.50 -2.02
N ASP A 358 -5.04 -11.12 -1.91
CA ASP A 358 -4.91 -12.52 -1.47
C ASP A 358 -5.27 -12.63 0.03
N PRO A 359 -6.14 -13.58 0.43
CA PRO A 359 -6.48 -13.79 1.83
C PRO A 359 -5.32 -14.29 2.70
N GLY A 360 -4.24 -14.74 2.07
CA GLY A 360 -3.13 -15.44 2.71
C GLY A 360 -3.30 -16.96 2.60
N THR A 361 -2.23 -17.64 2.21
CA THR A 361 -2.23 -19.10 1.99
C THR A 361 -1.13 -19.76 2.82
N PRO A 362 -1.44 -20.79 3.61
CA PRO A 362 -0.43 -21.57 4.32
C PRO A 362 0.59 -22.18 3.35
N THR A 363 1.86 -21.98 3.63
CA THR A 363 2.99 -22.42 2.80
C THR A 363 4.13 -22.96 3.65
N GLU A 364 5.02 -23.68 3.01
CA GLU A 364 6.26 -24.18 3.58
C GLU A 364 7.44 -23.57 2.85
N VAL A 365 8.48 -23.18 3.57
CA VAL A 365 9.72 -22.65 3.01
C VAL A 365 10.56 -23.81 2.49
N LEU A 366 10.86 -23.80 1.18
CA LEU A 366 11.78 -24.78 0.57
C LEU A 366 13.19 -24.22 0.47
N ILE A 367 13.32 -22.97 0.01
CA ILE A 367 14.60 -22.26 -0.13
C ILE A 367 14.46 -20.86 0.44
N SER A 368 15.47 -20.43 1.17
CA SER A 368 15.58 -19.04 1.64
C SER A 368 17.05 -18.67 1.74
N ASN A 369 17.47 -17.73 0.89
CA ASN A 369 18.83 -17.21 0.85
C ASN A 369 18.82 -15.72 0.49
N GLU A 370 19.98 -15.10 0.31
CA GLU A 370 20.10 -13.67 0.03
C GLU A 370 19.54 -13.27 -1.35
N ASN A 371 19.38 -14.19 -2.29
CA ASN A 371 18.97 -13.93 -3.66
C ASN A 371 17.51 -14.29 -3.92
N GLU A 372 17.02 -15.36 -3.28
CA GLU A 372 15.71 -15.93 -3.59
C GLU A 372 15.01 -16.59 -2.39
N ILE A 373 13.69 -16.66 -2.52
CA ILE A 373 12.81 -17.45 -1.65
C ILE A 373 11.98 -18.36 -2.55
N LEU A 374 11.93 -19.65 -2.22
CA LEU A 374 11.02 -20.63 -2.82
C LEU A 374 10.08 -21.18 -1.75
N LEU A 375 8.78 -21.06 -1.97
CA LEU A 375 7.74 -21.58 -1.09
C LEU A 375 6.91 -22.63 -1.81
N LYS A 376 6.41 -23.59 -1.03
CA LYS A 376 5.45 -24.60 -1.48
C LYS A 376 4.09 -24.39 -0.82
N PHE A 377 3.06 -24.26 -1.63
CA PHE A 377 1.67 -24.18 -1.16
C PHE A 377 1.16 -25.56 -0.74
N LYS A 378 0.33 -25.62 0.30
CA LYS A 378 -0.37 -26.85 0.69
C LYS A 378 -1.45 -27.24 -0.32
N GLU A 379 -2.07 -26.22 -0.94
CA GLU A 379 -3.06 -26.37 -2.01
C GLU A 379 -2.63 -25.51 -3.20
N PRO A 380 -2.96 -25.92 -4.45
CA PRO A 380 -2.51 -25.21 -5.62
C PRO A 380 -3.07 -23.79 -5.66
N LYS A 381 -2.23 -22.83 -6.05
CA LYS A 381 -2.55 -21.42 -6.15
C LYS A 381 -2.67 -21.01 -7.61
N SER A 382 -3.73 -20.27 -7.94
CA SER A 382 -3.94 -19.79 -9.30
C SER A 382 -3.29 -18.42 -9.54
N ALA A 383 -2.84 -18.21 -10.76
CA ALA A 383 -2.37 -16.93 -11.25
C ALA A 383 -1.25 -16.32 -10.39
N VAL A 384 -0.21 -17.10 -10.11
CA VAL A 384 1.06 -16.60 -9.58
C VAL A 384 1.70 -15.75 -10.67
N THR A 385 1.76 -14.43 -10.44
CA THR A 385 2.02 -13.44 -11.49
C THR A 385 3.40 -12.82 -11.32
N PRO A 386 4.32 -12.97 -12.30
CA PRO A 386 5.64 -12.35 -12.27
C PRO A 386 5.57 -10.83 -12.15
N GLY A 387 6.45 -10.25 -11.32
CA GLY A 387 6.48 -8.81 -11.03
C GLY A 387 5.63 -8.40 -9.82
N GLN A 388 4.65 -9.22 -9.41
CA GLN A 388 3.93 -8.99 -8.15
C GLN A 388 4.82 -9.28 -6.94
N SER A 389 4.42 -8.78 -5.78
CA SER A 389 5.12 -9.07 -4.53
C SER A 389 4.64 -10.39 -3.93
N LEU A 390 5.59 -11.25 -3.56
CA LEU A 390 5.39 -12.30 -2.57
C LEU A 390 5.65 -11.69 -1.20
N VAL A 391 4.66 -11.73 -0.30
CA VAL A 391 4.80 -11.22 1.07
C VAL A 391 4.51 -12.34 2.05
N ILE A 392 5.44 -12.56 2.96
CA ILE A 392 5.49 -13.74 3.84
C ILE A 392 5.28 -13.29 5.27
N TYR A 393 4.35 -13.94 5.94
CA TYR A 393 3.98 -13.70 7.32
C TYR A 393 4.29 -14.94 8.18
N ASP A 394 4.37 -14.74 9.48
CA ASP A 394 4.45 -15.84 10.43
C ASP A 394 3.25 -16.79 10.32
N ASN A 395 3.35 -17.96 10.93
CA ASN A 395 2.31 -18.99 10.87
C ASN A 395 0.96 -18.52 11.47
N ASN A 396 0.98 -17.52 12.36
CA ASN A 396 -0.22 -16.93 12.94
C ASN A 396 -0.83 -15.83 12.05
N PHE A 397 -0.21 -15.53 10.93
CA PHE A 397 -0.60 -14.47 10.01
C PHE A 397 -0.67 -13.08 10.68
N GLU A 398 0.26 -12.80 11.57
CA GLU A 398 0.34 -11.52 12.29
C GLU A 398 1.54 -10.67 11.89
N TYR A 399 2.76 -11.24 11.89
CA TYR A 399 4.00 -10.53 11.63
C TYR A 399 4.50 -10.78 10.22
N LEU A 400 4.88 -9.70 9.54
CA LEU A 400 5.56 -9.79 8.26
C LEU A 400 7.02 -10.22 8.51
N LEU A 401 7.43 -11.33 7.90
CA LEU A 401 8.77 -11.90 8.03
C LEU A 401 9.69 -11.50 6.88
N ALA A 402 9.17 -11.58 5.65
CA ALA A 402 9.93 -11.29 4.45
C ALA A 402 9.02 -10.89 3.28
N GLY A 403 9.61 -10.39 2.23
CA GLY A 403 8.96 -10.19 0.94
C GLY A 403 9.97 -10.23 -0.20
N GLY A 404 9.50 -10.49 -1.41
CA GLY A 404 10.30 -10.51 -2.63
C GLY A 404 9.45 -10.23 -3.86
N VAL A 405 10.07 -10.17 -5.03
CA VAL A 405 9.39 -9.99 -6.31
C VAL A 405 9.22 -11.36 -6.98
N ILE A 406 7.98 -11.73 -7.29
CA ILE A 406 7.65 -13.03 -7.92
C ILE A 406 8.32 -13.14 -9.28
N THR A 407 8.95 -14.30 -9.52
CA THR A 407 9.53 -14.70 -10.80
C THR A 407 9.03 -16.09 -11.19
N LEU A 408 9.15 -16.45 -12.46
CA LEU A 408 8.87 -17.79 -12.98
C LEU A 408 10.16 -18.54 -13.33
N GLU A 409 11.32 -17.89 -13.15
CA GLU A 409 12.65 -18.45 -13.44
C GLU A 409 13.43 -18.80 -12.17
#